data_8b421a73ba8f91084933450338abbca4
#
_entry.id   8b421a73ba8f91084933450338abbca4
#
_cell.length_a   1.000
_cell.length_b   1.000
_cell.length_c   1.000
_cell.angle_alpha   90.00
_cell.angle_beta   90.00
_cell.angle_gamma   90.00
#
_symmetry.space_group_name_H-M   'P 1'
#
loop_
_entity.id
_entity.type
_entity.pdbx_description
1 polymer ?
#
loop_
_entity_poly.entity_id
_entity_poly.type
_entity_poly.pdbx_seq_one_letter_code
_entity_poly.pdbx_strand_id
1 'polypeptide(L)'
;MNRRSLLKSLAGVSAATLAWPRLSKAALPTAKITRVRIYTPPSLNHTFNQSDMIVTVETDAGLTGIGEGGLKDTLEQCAGSVIGQNPFHTERLWQKMYMEWFYPPGREKIHAMGAIDLALWDIKGKALGLPVHEVLGGTVRNYCECYPTSGLPGAAGMSLKERAAQVMDAGYRCFRVDASIGPTGGPPIVNDVFNTHERVRQVATACKEIRQGVGANGDWCLDLHQKFDYPDALRCCKLIEEYEPYFVEDPVRDEHFHQDIPKLRQLTTVPLTAGEEWGQRWDFNSLVENHDIDYIRATLPNVGGITEMLKVLALCETHSVGIIPHFTGPLSTAALVNVLSTYAQPVLFEYNYGDRRIVHLPQCVDFKNGKVYPNDRPGLGVTADMAQLRMVGEVTTPGASRLYYRPDGSPTHW
;
A
#
# COMPACT_ATOMS: atom_id res chain seq x y z
N MET A 1 37.83 1.99 -59.45
CA MET A 1 37.98 3.07 -58.45
C MET A 1 39.19 2.81 -57.61
N ASN A 2 40.17 3.74 -57.65
CA ASN A 2 41.51 3.56 -57.06
C ASN A 2 41.45 3.93 -55.56
N ARG A 3 42.11 3.13 -54.71
CA ARG A 3 42.11 3.33 -53.22
C ARG A 3 42.51 4.77 -52.80
N ARG A 4 43.21 5.51 -53.62
CA ARG A 4 43.56 6.92 -53.36
C ARG A 4 42.38 7.89 -53.55
N SER A 5 41.40 7.57 -54.36
CA SER A 5 40.22 8.42 -54.52
C SER A 5 39.21 8.21 -53.37
N LEU A 6 39.19 7.02 -52.77
CA LEU A 6 38.32 6.74 -51.59
C LEU A 6 38.85 7.47 -50.34
N LEU A 7 40.17 7.60 -50.17
CA LEU A 7 40.79 8.32 -49.04
C LEU A 7 40.67 9.84 -49.18
N LYS A 8 40.53 10.37 -50.40
CA LYS A 8 40.32 11.83 -50.58
C LYS A 8 38.86 12.25 -50.41
N SER A 9 37.88 11.36 -50.59
CA SER A 9 36.48 11.61 -50.27
C SER A 9 36.16 11.48 -48.78
N LEU A 10 37.00 10.82 -47.99
CA LEU A 10 36.87 10.73 -46.55
C LEU A 10 37.50 11.91 -45.80
N ALA A 11 38.37 12.70 -46.45
CA ALA A 11 39.02 13.88 -45.86
C ALA A 11 38.16 15.15 -45.97
N GLY A 12 37.03 15.09 -46.67
CA GLY A 12 36.11 16.20 -46.88
C GLY A 12 34.83 16.17 -46.01
N VAL A 13 34.71 15.22 -45.13
CA VAL A 13 33.68 15.26 -44.08
C VAL A 13 34.22 16.25 -43.05
N SER A 14 33.96 17.51 -43.29
CA SER A 14 34.06 18.57 -42.30
C SER A 14 33.53 18.05 -40.96
N ALA A 15 34.28 18.28 -39.90
CA ALA A 15 33.83 18.10 -38.55
C ALA A 15 32.61 19.00 -38.30
N ALA A 16 31.46 18.64 -38.86
CA ALA A 16 30.21 18.96 -38.25
C ALA A 16 30.28 18.21 -36.92
N THR A 17 30.83 18.86 -35.90
CA THR A 17 30.54 18.53 -34.53
C THR A 17 29.03 18.45 -34.47
N LEU A 18 28.50 17.22 -34.58
CA LEU A 18 27.19 16.89 -34.11
C LEU A 18 27.22 17.35 -32.67
N ALA A 19 26.75 18.58 -32.44
CA ALA A 19 26.36 19.04 -31.15
C ALA A 19 25.18 18.12 -30.78
N TRP A 20 25.52 16.92 -30.28
CA TRP A 20 24.56 16.18 -29.51
C TRP A 20 24.03 17.18 -28.52
N PRO A 21 22.71 17.43 -28.46
CA PRO A 21 22.16 18.24 -27.42
C PRO A 21 22.77 17.64 -26.16
N ARG A 22 23.55 18.42 -25.42
CA ARG A 22 23.95 18.04 -24.08
C ARG A 22 22.64 17.83 -23.38
N LEU A 23 22.20 16.55 -23.30
CA LEU A 23 21.19 16.15 -22.35
C LEU A 23 21.73 16.72 -21.04
N SER A 24 21.12 17.80 -20.60
CA SER A 24 21.40 18.30 -19.25
C SER A 24 21.24 17.05 -18.39
N LYS A 25 22.32 16.64 -17.71
CA LYS A 25 22.17 15.54 -16.76
C LYS A 25 21.01 15.98 -15.88
N ALA A 26 19.89 15.25 -15.94
CA ALA A 26 18.79 15.42 -15.01
C ALA A 26 19.33 14.97 -13.65
N ALA A 27 20.12 15.84 -13.03
CA ALA A 27 20.66 15.63 -11.71
C ALA A 27 19.59 16.12 -10.74
N LEU A 28 19.28 15.30 -9.73
CA LEU A 28 18.47 15.75 -8.62
C LEU A 28 19.10 17.04 -8.05
N PRO A 29 18.32 18.08 -7.75
CA PRO A 29 18.83 19.32 -7.20
C PRO A 29 19.45 19.06 -5.81
N THR A 30 20.38 19.90 -5.40
CA THR A 30 20.79 19.93 -3.99
C THR A 30 19.64 20.49 -3.19
N ALA A 31 19.15 19.73 -2.22
CA ALA A 31 18.04 20.14 -1.38
C ALA A 31 18.19 19.62 0.05
N LYS A 32 17.64 20.38 1.00
CA LYS A 32 17.51 19.98 2.41
C LYS A 32 16.07 20.14 2.86
N ILE A 33 15.61 19.21 3.66
CA ILE A 33 14.30 19.30 4.31
C ILE A 33 14.37 20.43 5.35
N THR A 34 13.49 21.42 5.23
CA THR A 34 13.44 22.58 6.13
C THR A 34 12.26 22.53 7.08
N ARG A 35 11.19 21.80 6.70
CA ARG A 35 9.95 21.79 7.45
C ARG A 35 9.13 20.53 7.16
N VAL A 36 8.46 20.03 8.19
CA VAL A 36 7.40 19.03 8.09
C VAL A 36 6.17 19.58 8.79
N ARG A 37 5.02 19.56 8.10
CA ARG A 37 3.74 19.95 8.68
C ARG A 37 2.81 18.75 8.73
N ILE A 38 1.99 18.71 9.76
CA ILE A 38 1.07 17.63 10.07
C ILE A 38 -0.34 18.18 10.08
N TYR A 39 -1.23 17.51 9.37
CA TYR A 39 -2.61 17.94 9.19
C TYR A 39 -3.59 16.84 9.54
N THR A 40 -4.75 17.25 10.06
CA THR A 40 -5.91 16.39 10.25
C THR A 40 -6.82 16.51 9.03
N PRO A 41 -7.21 15.41 8.35
CA PRO A 41 -8.19 15.44 7.29
C PRO A 41 -9.60 15.72 7.85
N PRO A 42 -10.57 16.16 7.01
CA PRO A 42 -11.93 16.53 7.46
C PRO A 42 -12.72 15.40 8.11
N SER A 43 -12.39 14.17 7.78
CA SER A 43 -13.14 12.97 8.18
C SER A 43 -12.33 12.00 9.07
N LEU A 44 -11.42 12.52 9.89
CA LEU A 44 -10.65 11.67 10.80
C LEU A 44 -11.56 10.90 11.76
N ASN A 45 -11.48 9.57 11.72
CA ASN A 45 -12.16 8.70 12.66
C ASN A 45 -11.23 8.35 13.82
N HIS A 46 -11.41 9.01 14.96
CA HIS A 46 -10.57 8.83 16.15
C HIS A 46 -10.73 7.47 16.85
N THR A 47 -11.80 6.73 16.55
CA THR A 47 -12.02 5.40 17.14
C THR A 47 -11.38 4.29 16.31
N PHE A 48 -10.98 4.60 15.09
CA PHE A 48 -10.30 3.67 14.20
C PHE A 48 -8.79 3.94 14.26
N ASN A 49 -8.03 2.97 14.68
CA ASN A 49 -6.58 3.10 14.89
C ASN A 49 -5.77 3.11 13.58
N GLN A 50 -6.42 3.30 12.45
CA GLN A 50 -5.75 3.55 11.19
C GLN A 50 -5.48 5.04 11.08
N SER A 51 -4.24 5.38 10.87
CA SER A 51 -3.83 6.76 10.89
C SER A 51 -4.00 7.40 9.53
N ASP A 52 -4.88 8.39 9.45
CA ASP A 52 -5.19 9.13 8.24
C ASP A 52 -4.58 10.54 8.25
N MET A 53 -3.57 10.78 9.08
CA MET A 53 -2.91 12.10 9.11
C MET A 53 -2.23 12.36 7.78
N ILE A 54 -2.34 13.60 7.32
CA ILE A 54 -1.63 14.08 6.14
C ILE A 54 -0.37 14.81 6.58
N VAL A 55 0.74 14.54 5.92
CA VAL A 55 1.99 15.27 6.16
C VAL A 55 2.48 15.95 4.89
N THR A 56 3.10 17.11 5.03
CA THR A 56 3.88 17.73 3.96
C THR A 56 5.33 17.87 4.40
N VAL A 57 6.25 17.53 3.50
CA VAL A 57 7.70 17.71 3.67
C VAL A 57 8.15 18.79 2.70
N GLU A 58 8.70 19.88 3.22
CA GLU A 58 9.15 21.04 2.45
C GLU A 58 10.67 21.15 2.44
N THR A 59 11.21 21.63 1.34
CA THR A 59 12.66 21.77 1.13
C THR A 59 13.06 23.22 0.83
N ASP A 60 14.35 23.53 1.02
CA ASP A 60 14.96 24.81 0.62
C ASP A 60 15.04 25.01 -0.91
N ALA A 61 14.84 23.94 -1.69
CA ALA A 61 14.74 23.99 -3.14
C ALA A 61 13.31 24.29 -3.65
N GLY A 62 12.35 24.58 -2.76
CA GLY A 62 10.95 24.87 -3.11
C GLY A 62 10.12 23.67 -3.49
N LEU A 63 10.64 22.45 -3.28
CA LEU A 63 9.89 21.21 -3.50
C LEU A 63 9.11 20.85 -2.24
N THR A 64 7.87 20.42 -2.44
CA THR A 64 7.01 19.93 -1.37
C THR A 64 6.43 18.56 -1.75
N GLY A 65 6.64 17.59 -0.89
CA GLY A 65 6.00 16.26 -0.98
C GLY A 65 4.88 16.10 0.02
N ILE A 66 3.98 15.17 -0.29
CA ILE A 66 2.83 14.84 0.54
C ILE A 66 2.82 13.36 0.86
N GLY A 67 2.43 13.02 2.09
CA GLY A 67 2.25 11.64 2.54
C GLY A 67 1.05 11.52 3.46
N GLU A 68 0.65 10.29 3.73
CA GLU A 68 -0.50 9.93 4.56
C GLU A 68 -0.15 8.80 5.51
N GLY A 69 -0.59 8.90 6.75
CA GLY A 69 -0.36 7.89 7.78
C GLY A 69 0.14 8.48 9.10
N GLY A 70 0.36 7.62 10.08
CA GLY A 70 0.92 7.96 11.39
C GLY A 70 -0.05 8.71 12.31
N LEU A 71 0.40 8.88 13.54
CA LEU A 71 -0.23 9.71 14.57
C LEU A 71 0.62 10.96 14.78
N LYS A 72 0.01 12.03 15.28
CA LYS A 72 0.69 13.32 15.46
C LYS A 72 2.03 13.19 16.19
N ASP A 73 2.07 12.52 17.32
CA ASP A 73 3.26 12.44 18.17
C ASP A 73 4.39 11.63 17.52
N THR A 74 4.06 10.51 16.88
CA THR A 74 5.04 9.69 16.13
C THR A 74 5.52 10.38 14.88
N LEU A 75 4.65 11.15 14.20
CA LEU A 75 5.03 11.99 13.05
C LEU A 75 5.98 13.11 13.44
N GLU A 76 5.78 13.79 14.57
CA GLU A 76 6.70 14.80 15.08
C GLU A 76 8.09 14.21 15.38
N GLN A 77 8.14 13.01 15.94
CA GLN A 77 9.40 12.29 16.17
C GLN A 77 10.12 11.98 14.84
N CYS A 78 9.42 11.37 13.88
CA CYS A 78 9.99 11.06 12.57
C CYS A 78 10.40 12.33 11.81
N ALA A 79 9.63 13.40 11.89
CA ALA A 79 9.95 14.69 11.30
C ALA A 79 11.28 15.25 11.83
N GLY A 80 11.50 15.19 13.15
CA GLY A 80 12.75 15.60 13.77
C GLY A 80 13.98 14.88 13.21
N SER A 81 13.81 13.61 12.84
CA SER A 81 14.89 12.78 12.25
C SER A 81 15.30 13.25 10.85
N VAL A 82 14.40 13.83 10.08
CA VAL A 82 14.63 14.15 8.68
C VAL A 82 14.95 15.62 8.42
N ILE A 83 14.65 16.54 9.34
CA ILE A 83 15.00 17.97 9.17
C ILE A 83 16.50 18.14 8.92
N GLY A 84 16.85 18.97 7.95
CA GLY A 84 18.22 19.27 7.52
C GLY A 84 18.85 18.20 6.62
N GLN A 85 18.17 17.08 6.39
CA GLN A 85 18.66 15.98 5.56
C GLN A 85 18.30 16.18 4.08
N ASN A 86 19.01 15.45 3.21
CA ASN A 86 18.71 15.40 1.78
C ASN A 86 17.47 14.54 1.52
N PRO A 87 16.36 15.08 0.96
CA PRO A 87 15.11 14.35 0.76
C PRO A 87 15.22 13.18 -0.24
N PHE A 88 16.23 13.19 -1.10
CA PHE A 88 16.40 12.18 -2.15
C PHE A 88 17.06 10.89 -1.66
N HIS A 89 17.63 10.89 -0.45
CA HIS A 89 18.25 9.72 0.16
C HIS A 89 17.21 8.88 0.93
N THR A 90 16.15 8.44 0.25
CA THR A 90 14.98 7.75 0.87
C THR A 90 15.40 6.57 1.73
N GLU A 91 16.26 5.66 1.23
CA GLU A 91 16.75 4.53 2.02
C GLU A 91 17.53 4.96 3.29
N ARG A 92 18.42 5.93 3.15
CA ARG A 92 19.19 6.43 4.30
C ARG A 92 18.28 7.04 5.38
N LEU A 93 17.26 7.78 4.95
CA LEU A 93 16.32 8.42 5.88
C LEU A 93 15.42 7.38 6.55
N TRP A 94 14.99 6.37 5.80
CA TRP A 94 14.23 5.25 6.35
C TRP A 94 15.05 4.53 7.44
N GLN A 95 16.28 4.14 7.13
CA GLN A 95 17.18 3.48 8.09
C GLN A 95 17.45 4.36 9.31
N LYS A 96 17.63 5.67 9.10
CA LYS A 96 17.81 6.62 10.20
C LYS A 96 16.60 6.66 11.13
N MET A 97 15.40 6.85 10.60
CA MET A 97 14.17 6.85 11.38
C MET A 97 13.95 5.52 12.11
N TYR A 98 14.36 4.41 11.52
CA TYR A 98 14.20 3.08 12.11
C TYR A 98 15.21 2.81 13.23
N MET A 99 16.49 3.13 13.04
CA MET A 99 17.59 2.70 13.90
C MET A 99 17.96 3.70 15.01
N GLU A 100 17.54 4.97 14.95
CA GLU A 100 18.01 6.01 15.89
C GLU A 100 17.39 5.95 17.30
N TRP A 101 16.52 4.99 17.54
CA TRP A 101 15.82 4.81 18.80
C TRP A 101 16.33 3.57 19.54
N PHE A 102 16.45 3.69 20.84
CA PHE A 102 16.83 2.55 21.69
C PHE A 102 15.79 1.44 21.65
N TYR A 103 14.51 1.79 21.76
CA TYR A 103 13.42 0.86 21.60
C TYR A 103 13.11 0.69 20.11
N PRO A 104 13.03 -0.57 19.62
CA PRO A 104 12.61 -0.81 18.23
C PRO A 104 11.29 -0.09 17.93
N PRO A 105 11.10 0.45 16.73
CA PRO A 105 9.84 1.07 16.37
C PRO A 105 8.68 0.09 16.47
N GLY A 106 7.64 0.48 17.22
CA GLY A 106 6.34 -0.18 17.18
C GLY A 106 5.56 0.19 15.92
N ARG A 107 4.40 -0.44 15.73
CA ARG A 107 3.56 -0.28 14.53
C ARG A 107 3.22 1.18 14.26
N GLU A 108 2.77 1.93 15.27
CA GLU A 108 2.38 3.34 15.11
C GLU A 108 3.54 4.22 14.62
N LYS A 109 4.76 3.92 15.04
CA LYS A 109 5.94 4.65 14.57
C LYS A 109 6.30 4.24 13.14
N ILE A 110 6.19 2.97 12.78
CA ILE A 110 6.38 2.51 11.40
C ILE A 110 5.37 3.20 10.46
N HIS A 111 4.11 3.35 10.87
CA HIS A 111 3.10 4.11 10.11
C HIS A 111 3.54 5.57 9.86
N ALA A 112 4.10 6.22 10.88
CA ALA A 112 4.61 7.59 10.75
C ALA A 112 5.84 7.66 9.84
N MET A 113 6.75 6.68 9.94
CA MET A 113 7.87 6.55 9.00
C MET A 113 7.38 6.40 7.56
N GLY A 114 6.33 5.58 7.36
CA GLY A 114 5.70 5.39 6.06
C GLY A 114 5.15 6.68 5.47
N ALA A 115 4.44 7.48 6.26
CA ALA A 115 3.91 8.77 5.80
C ALA A 115 5.03 9.73 5.37
N ILE A 116 6.11 9.81 6.12
CA ILE A 116 7.28 10.61 5.72
C ILE A 116 7.92 10.05 4.45
N ASP A 117 8.09 8.73 4.35
CA ASP A 117 8.68 8.07 3.18
C ASP A 117 7.86 8.34 1.90
N LEU A 118 6.53 8.28 1.96
CA LEU A 118 5.65 8.64 0.86
C LEU A 118 5.93 10.08 0.37
N ALA A 119 6.04 11.02 1.30
CA ALA A 119 6.35 12.42 0.96
C ALA A 119 7.74 12.57 0.33
N LEU A 120 8.72 11.79 0.75
CA LEU A 120 10.07 11.82 0.16
C LEU A 120 10.07 11.27 -1.28
N TRP A 121 9.34 10.19 -1.53
CA TRP A 121 9.18 9.66 -2.89
C TRP A 121 8.39 10.60 -3.79
N ASP A 122 7.38 11.30 -3.25
CA ASP A 122 6.65 12.35 -3.96
C ASP A 122 7.58 13.50 -4.38
N ILE A 123 8.45 13.97 -3.46
CA ILE A 123 9.51 14.98 -3.77
C ILE A 123 10.41 14.47 -4.88
N LYS A 124 10.88 13.22 -4.81
CA LYS A 124 11.80 12.65 -5.79
C LYS A 124 11.18 12.61 -7.19
N GLY A 125 9.94 12.12 -7.31
CA GLY A 125 9.22 12.12 -8.58
C GLY A 125 8.98 13.52 -9.13
N LYS A 126 8.55 14.48 -8.29
CA LYS A 126 8.36 15.89 -8.66
C LYS A 126 9.64 16.54 -9.13
N ALA A 127 10.77 16.28 -8.45
CA ALA A 127 12.08 16.82 -8.84
C ALA A 127 12.55 16.31 -10.20
N LEU A 128 12.18 15.10 -10.57
CA LEU A 128 12.50 14.48 -11.86
C LEU A 128 11.45 14.78 -12.94
N GLY A 129 10.29 15.34 -12.57
CA GLY A 129 9.16 15.54 -13.47
C GLY A 129 8.51 14.23 -13.91
N LEU A 130 8.65 13.15 -13.12
CA LEU A 130 8.19 11.80 -13.43
C LEU A 130 7.25 11.28 -12.34
N PRO A 131 6.26 10.44 -12.68
CA PRO A 131 5.51 9.68 -11.68
C PRO A 131 6.44 8.67 -10.99
N VAL A 132 6.08 8.28 -9.76
CA VAL A 132 6.93 7.38 -8.96
C VAL A 132 7.11 6.03 -9.65
N HIS A 133 6.12 5.48 -10.33
CA HIS A 133 6.28 4.19 -11.04
C HIS A 133 7.36 4.25 -12.13
N GLU A 134 7.55 5.39 -12.82
CA GLU A 134 8.65 5.56 -13.77
C GLU A 134 10.02 5.63 -13.07
N VAL A 135 10.07 6.25 -11.88
CA VAL A 135 11.29 6.26 -11.07
C VAL A 135 11.64 4.85 -10.57
N LEU A 136 10.65 3.99 -10.40
CA LEU A 136 10.81 2.58 -9.99
C LEU A 136 11.13 1.63 -11.14
N GLY A 137 11.12 2.09 -12.39
CA GLY A 137 11.51 1.28 -13.56
C GLY A 137 10.43 1.08 -14.61
N GLY A 138 9.27 1.73 -14.44
CA GLY A 138 8.14 1.68 -15.36
C GLY A 138 7.12 0.59 -15.03
N THR A 139 5.95 0.67 -15.68
CA THR A 139 4.83 -0.22 -15.38
C THR A 139 4.92 -1.55 -16.13
N VAL A 140 4.56 -2.65 -15.46
CA VAL A 140 4.39 -3.99 -16.05
C VAL A 140 2.93 -4.34 -16.29
N ARG A 141 2.00 -3.50 -15.81
CA ARG A 141 0.55 -3.64 -16.01
C ARG A 141 -0.11 -2.30 -16.29
N ASN A 142 -1.20 -2.34 -17.05
CA ASN A 142 -1.93 -1.13 -17.44
C ASN A 142 -2.92 -0.66 -16.37
N TYR A 143 -3.35 -1.54 -15.48
CA TYR A 143 -4.30 -1.29 -14.38
C TYR A 143 -4.16 -2.36 -13.30
N CYS A 144 -4.73 -2.09 -12.13
CA CYS A 144 -4.96 -3.11 -11.10
C CYS A 144 -6.46 -3.32 -10.92
N GLU A 145 -6.89 -4.57 -10.86
CA GLU A 145 -8.28 -4.94 -10.56
C GLU A 145 -8.58 -4.67 -9.08
N CYS A 146 -9.86 -4.37 -8.80
CA CYS A 146 -10.29 -3.99 -7.45
C CYS A 146 -11.46 -4.84 -6.95
N TYR A 147 -11.65 -4.80 -5.64
CA TYR A 147 -12.89 -5.16 -4.97
C TYR A 147 -13.28 -4.07 -3.96
N PRO A 148 -14.59 -3.85 -3.73
CA PRO A 148 -15.03 -2.88 -2.73
C PRO A 148 -15.07 -3.52 -1.34
N THR A 149 -14.55 -2.82 -0.34
CA THR A 149 -14.53 -3.30 1.06
C THR A 149 -15.92 -3.65 1.59
N SER A 150 -16.91 -2.80 1.33
CA SER A 150 -18.23 -2.87 1.97
C SER A 150 -19.39 -3.04 0.99
N GLY A 151 -19.12 -3.47 -0.24
CA GLY A 151 -20.10 -3.50 -1.32
C GLY A 151 -20.35 -2.11 -1.92
N LEU A 152 -21.42 -1.98 -2.71
CA LEU A 152 -21.72 -0.76 -3.44
C LEU A 152 -22.93 -0.01 -2.85
N PRO A 153 -23.05 1.31 -3.09
CA PRO A 153 -24.24 2.09 -2.74
C PRO A 153 -25.50 1.50 -3.38
N GLY A 154 -26.63 1.66 -2.69
CA GLY A 154 -27.93 1.16 -3.17
C GLY A 154 -28.22 -0.29 -2.86
N ALA A 155 -27.34 -1.00 -2.17
CA ALA A 155 -27.51 -2.41 -1.81
C ALA A 155 -28.48 -2.67 -0.63
N ALA A 156 -29.13 -1.64 -0.09
CA ALA A 156 -30.08 -1.80 1.00
C ALA A 156 -31.26 -2.68 0.57
N GLY A 157 -31.54 -3.73 1.34
CA GLY A 157 -32.62 -4.69 1.06
C GLY A 157 -32.28 -5.79 0.04
N MET A 158 -31.12 -5.75 -0.59
CA MET A 158 -30.64 -6.80 -1.48
C MET A 158 -30.12 -8.00 -0.69
N SER A 159 -30.37 -9.22 -1.21
CA SER A 159 -29.71 -10.44 -0.75
C SER A 159 -28.19 -10.39 -1.05
N LEU A 160 -27.41 -11.26 -0.40
CA LEU A 160 -25.98 -11.36 -0.69
C LEU A 160 -25.70 -11.74 -2.14
N LYS A 161 -26.51 -12.61 -2.72
CA LYS A 161 -26.45 -12.97 -4.14
C LYS A 161 -26.63 -11.76 -5.06
N GLU A 162 -27.64 -10.93 -4.80
CA GLU A 162 -27.92 -9.72 -5.60
C GLU A 162 -26.80 -8.68 -5.43
N ARG A 163 -26.28 -8.51 -4.22
CA ARG A 163 -25.17 -7.59 -3.94
C ARG A 163 -23.87 -8.03 -4.64
N ALA A 164 -23.61 -9.33 -4.64
CA ALA A 164 -22.46 -9.88 -5.34
C ALA A 164 -22.59 -9.68 -6.86
N ALA A 165 -23.77 -9.93 -7.43
CA ALA A 165 -24.05 -9.65 -8.85
C ALA A 165 -23.89 -8.15 -9.18
N GLN A 166 -24.39 -7.25 -8.34
CA GLN A 166 -24.23 -5.80 -8.51
C GLN A 166 -22.74 -5.38 -8.59
N VAL A 167 -21.89 -5.98 -7.76
CA VAL A 167 -20.44 -5.68 -7.78
C VAL A 167 -19.80 -6.17 -9.07
N MET A 168 -20.17 -7.36 -9.56
CA MET A 168 -19.69 -7.88 -10.84
C MET A 168 -20.13 -7.00 -12.01
N ASP A 169 -21.40 -6.59 -12.03
CA ASP A 169 -21.98 -5.73 -13.07
C ASP A 169 -21.31 -4.33 -13.10
N ALA A 170 -20.81 -3.86 -11.96
CA ALA A 170 -20.03 -2.62 -11.86
C ALA A 170 -18.56 -2.77 -12.35
N GLY A 171 -18.16 -3.96 -12.80
CA GLY A 171 -16.86 -4.22 -13.37
C GLY A 171 -15.75 -4.54 -12.38
N TYR A 172 -16.07 -4.75 -11.10
CA TYR A 172 -15.11 -5.23 -10.13
C TYR A 172 -14.76 -6.71 -10.35
N ARG A 173 -13.57 -7.09 -9.93
CA ARG A 173 -13.09 -8.47 -10.07
C ARG A 173 -13.64 -9.40 -9.02
N CYS A 174 -13.83 -8.92 -7.79
CA CYS A 174 -14.09 -9.75 -6.64
C CYS A 174 -15.13 -9.09 -5.72
N PHE A 175 -15.97 -9.90 -5.07
CA PHE A 175 -16.88 -9.46 -4.02
C PHE A 175 -16.36 -9.92 -2.66
N ARG A 176 -16.25 -9.00 -1.69
CA ARG A 176 -15.84 -9.31 -0.32
C ARG A 176 -17.04 -9.51 0.60
N VAL A 177 -16.98 -10.54 1.42
CA VAL A 177 -17.86 -10.74 2.56
C VAL A 177 -17.05 -10.68 3.87
N ASP A 178 -17.61 -10.04 4.88
CA ASP A 178 -17.04 -9.97 6.23
C ASP A 178 -17.78 -10.93 7.16
N ALA A 179 -17.07 -11.55 8.11
CA ALA A 179 -17.64 -12.49 9.08
C ALA A 179 -18.69 -11.87 10.01
N SER A 180 -18.77 -10.53 10.10
CA SER A 180 -19.80 -9.83 10.87
C SER A 180 -21.11 -9.65 10.11
N ILE A 181 -21.15 -9.93 8.81
CA ILE A 181 -22.40 -9.86 8.03
C ILE A 181 -23.37 -10.96 8.50
N GLY A 182 -24.59 -10.56 8.76
CA GLY A 182 -25.68 -11.50 9.07
C GLY A 182 -26.01 -12.41 7.88
N PRO A 183 -26.67 -13.57 8.09
CA PRO A 183 -26.90 -14.60 7.08
C PRO A 183 -27.74 -14.14 5.89
N THR A 184 -28.44 -13.02 6.01
CA THR A 184 -29.31 -12.44 4.95
C THR A 184 -28.75 -11.14 4.37
N GLY A 185 -27.49 -10.82 4.60
CA GLY A 185 -26.94 -9.53 4.20
C GLY A 185 -27.48 -8.34 4.99
N GLY A 186 -28.08 -8.60 6.13
CA GLY A 186 -28.54 -7.58 7.08
C GLY A 186 -27.37 -6.76 7.67
N PRO A 187 -27.68 -5.72 8.44
CA PRO A 187 -26.67 -4.91 9.07
C PRO A 187 -25.74 -5.79 9.93
N PRO A 188 -24.49 -5.35 10.14
CA PRO A 188 -23.55 -6.07 11.01
C PRO A 188 -24.21 -6.33 12.35
N ILE A 189 -23.95 -7.52 12.92
CA ILE A 189 -24.45 -7.81 14.26
C ILE A 189 -23.67 -6.90 15.24
N VAL A 190 -24.38 -5.91 15.74
CA VAL A 190 -23.85 -4.89 16.67
C VAL A 190 -24.09 -5.33 18.12
N ASN A 191 -24.18 -6.62 18.37
CA ASN A 191 -24.41 -7.16 19.70
C ASN A 191 -23.10 -7.68 20.31
N ASP A 192 -22.95 -7.47 21.58
CA ASP A 192 -21.79 -7.83 22.38
C ASP A 192 -21.53 -9.33 22.50
N VAL A 193 -22.41 -10.17 21.94
CA VAL A 193 -22.28 -11.62 21.99
C VAL A 193 -21.95 -12.18 20.62
N PHE A 194 -20.75 -12.72 20.47
CA PHE A 194 -20.29 -13.40 19.29
C PHE A 194 -20.27 -14.92 19.52
N ASN A 195 -21.35 -15.61 19.08
CA ASN A 195 -21.41 -17.07 19.14
C ASN A 195 -20.64 -17.65 17.94
N THR A 196 -19.40 -18.09 18.14
CA THR A 196 -18.53 -18.57 17.07
C THR A 196 -19.09 -19.76 16.30
N HIS A 197 -19.67 -20.75 16.97
CA HIS A 197 -20.24 -21.93 16.30
C HIS A 197 -21.43 -21.61 15.41
N GLU A 198 -22.30 -20.70 15.84
CA GLU A 198 -23.40 -20.22 15.03
C GLU A 198 -22.88 -19.38 13.88
N ARG A 199 -21.90 -18.50 14.16
CA ARG A 199 -21.29 -17.63 13.18
C ARG A 199 -20.62 -18.40 12.05
N VAL A 200 -19.87 -19.43 12.32
CA VAL A 200 -19.26 -20.30 11.30
C VAL A 200 -20.31 -20.84 10.33
N ARG A 201 -21.46 -21.31 10.84
CA ARG A 201 -22.54 -21.80 9.96
C ARG A 201 -23.18 -20.68 9.13
N GLN A 202 -23.38 -19.50 9.72
CA GLN A 202 -23.94 -18.34 9.04
C GLN A 202 -23.01 -17.84 7.91
N VAL A 203 -21.72 -17.78 8.19
CA VAL A 203 -20.70 -17.39 7.21
C VAL A 203 -20.67 -18.40 6.04
N ALA A 204 -20.68 -19.71 6.32
CA ALA A 204 -20.70 -20.71 5.26
C ALA A 204 -21.96 -20.61 4.37
N THR A 205 -23.12 -20.29 4.97
CA THR A 205 -24.36 -20.05 4.21
C THR A 205 -24.21 -18.80 3.33
N ALA A 206 -23.67 -17.71 3.86
CA ALA A 206 -23.41 -16.49 3.13
C ALA A 206 -22.49 -16.72 1.93
N CYS A 207 -21.40 -17.46 2.12
CA CYS A 207 -20.43 -17.81 1.07
C CYS A 207 -21.07 -18.57 -0.11
N LYS A 208 -22.01 -19.49 0.19
CA LYS A 208 -22.78 -20.19 -0.85
C LYS A 208 -23.62 -19.23 -1.70
N GLU A 209 -24.33 -18.30 -1.08
CA GLU A 209 -25.15 -17.31 -1.79
C GLU A 209 -24.28 -16.40 -2.66
N ILE A 210 -23.12 -15.96 -2.12
CA ILE A 210 -22.17 -15.09 -2.83
C ILE A 210 -21.62 -15.80 -4.05
N ARG A 211 -21.16 -17.05 -3.92
CA ARG A 211 -20.71 -17.85 -5.06
C ARG A 211 -21.72 -17.90 -6.20
N GLN A 212 -23.01 -18.03 -5.85
CA GLN A 212 -24.09 -17.97 -6.84
C GLN A 212 -24.24 -16.59 -7.47
N GLY A 213 -24.00 -15.51 -6.70
CA GLY A 213 -24.13 -14.12 -7.15
C GLY A 213 -23.00 -13.67 -8.08
N VAL A 214 -21.75 -14.00 -7.78
CA VAL A 214 -20.60 -13.65 -8.62
C VAL A 214 -20.56 -14.44 -9.95
N GLY A 215 -21.32 -15.53 -10.04
CA GLY A 215 -21.38 -16.36 -11.25
C GLY A 215 -20.10 -17.17 -11.51
N ALA A 216 -20.02 -17.84 -12.65
CA ALA A 216 -18.91 -18.75 -12.96
C ALA A 216 -17.56 -18.05 -13.14
N ASN A 217 -17.55 -16.79 -13.58
CA ASN A 217 -16.34 -16.05 -13.94
C ASN A 217 -15.96 -14.96 -12.91
N GLY A 218 -16.80 -14.73 -11.89
CA GLY A 218 -16.53 -13.76 -10.84
C GLY A 218 -15.81 -14.41 -9.66
N ASP A 219 -15.05 -13.62 -8.93
CA ASP A 219 -14.39 -14.04 -7.71
C ASP A 219 -15.09 -13.49 -6.47
N TRP A 220 -14.81 -14.10 -5.33
CA TRP A 220 -15.25 -13.62 -4.03
C TRP A 220 -14.20 -13.96 -2.97
N CYS A 221 -14.17 -13.18 -1.92
CA CYS A 221 -13.27 -13.38 -0.79
C CYS A 221 -14.01 -13.21 0.53
N LEU A 222 -13.48 -13.85 1.55
CA LEU A 222 -14.00 -13.80 2.91
C LEU A 222 -12.97 -13.16 3.82
N ASP A 223 -13.38 -12.14 4.55
CA ASP A 223 -12.60 -11.56 5.62
C ASP A 223 -13.13 -12.05 6.98
N LEU A 224 -12.34 -12.80 7.70
CA LEU A 224 -12.64 -13.24 9.06
C LEU A 224 -12.24 -12.19 10.10
N HIS A 225 -11.36 -11.27 9.72
CA HIS A 225 -10.96 -10.14 10.54
C HIS A 225 -10.56 -10.55 11.96
N GLN A 226 -9.83 -11.67 12.06
CA GLN A 226 -9.31 -12.27 13.31
C GLN A 226 -10.38 -12.60 14.37
N LYS A 227 -11.65 -12.72 13.95
CA LYS A 227 -12.76 -12.96 14.88
C LYS A 227 -12.89 -14.40 15.35
N PHE A 228 -12.18 -15.33 14.70
CA PHE A 228 -12.21 -16.74 15.03
C PHE A 228 -10.91 -17.21 15.69
N ASP A 229 -11.05 -18.10 16.66
CA ASP A 229 -9.93 -18.91 17.13
C ASP A 229 -9.61 -19.99 16.10
N TYR A 230 -8.41 -20.55 16.16
CA TYR A 230 -7.92 -21.55 15.21
C TYR A 230 -8.90 -22.68 14.89
N PRO A 231 -9.58 -23.36 15.85
CA PRO A 231 -10.50 -24.46 15.53
C PRO A 231 -11.72 -24.01 14.70
N ASP A 232 -12.24 -22.80 14.96
CA ASP A 232 -13.41 -22.28 14.26
C ASP A 232 -13.02 -21.70 12.89
N ALA A 233 -11.85 -21.11 12.77
CA ALA A 233 -11.29 -20.70 11.48
C ALA A 233 -11.07 -21.90 10.55
N LEU A 234 -10.48 -23.00 11.07
CA LEU A 234 -10.30 -24.24 10.31
C LEU A 234 -11.65 -24.82 9.87
N ARG A 235 -12.62 -24.88 10.79
CA ARG A 235 -13.97 -25.34 10.45
C ARG A 235 -14.61 -24.47 9.37
N CYS A 236 -14.48 -23.16 9.47
CA CYS A 236 -15.00 -22.23 8.48
C CYS A 236 -14.36 -22.49 7.11
N CYS A 237 -13.03 -22.52 7.02
CA CYS A 237 -12.32 -22.82 5.78
C CYS A 237 -12.79 -24.13 5.16
N LYS A 238 -12.92 -25.21 5.96
CA LYS A 238 -13.41 -26.50 5.48
C LYS A 238 -14.83 -26.45 4.91
N LEU A 239 -15.72 -25.66 5.50
CA LEU A 239 -17.11 -25.55 5.05
C LEU A 239 -17.26 -24.73 3.75
N ILE A 240 -16.28 -23.88 3.43
CA ILE A 240 -16.34 -23.00 2.25
C ILE A 240 -15.44 -23.42 1.10
N GLU A 241 -14.59 -24.45 1.27
CA GLU A 241 -13.71 -24.97 0.20
C GLU A 241 -14.47 -25.26 -1.10
N GLU A 242 -15.65 -25.85 -1.01
CA GLU A 242 -16.50 -26.19 -2.18
C GLU A 242 -17.00 -24.97 -2.97
N TYR A 243 -16.96 -23.76 -2.37
CA TYR A 243 -17.40 -22.51 -3.01
C TYR A 243 -16.25 -21.71 -3.61
N GLU A 244 -15.05 -22.23 -3.58
CA GLU A 244 -13.85 -21.70 -4.24
C GLU A 244 -13.61 -20.21 -3.99
N PRO A 245 -13.34 -19.78 -2.75
CA PRO A 245 -12.96 -18.39 -2.47
C PRO A 245 -11.62 -18.05 -3.13
N TYR A 246 -11.49 -16.82 -3.63
CA TYR A 246 -10.20 -16.32 -4.12
C TYR A 246 -9.18 -16.24 -2.99
N PHE A 247 -9.61 -15.87 -1.79
CA PHE A 247 -8.84 -15.96 -0.55
C PHE A 247 -9.75 -15.88 0.69
N VAL A 248 -9.19 -16.31 1.82
CA VAL A 248 -9.68 -16.02 3.17
C VAL A 248 -8.67 -15.12 3.86
N GLU A 249 -9.14 -13.97 4.30
CA GLU A 249 -8.36 -12.92 4.94
C GLU A 249 -8.42 -13.04 6.45
N ASP A 250 -7.28 -12.79 7.10
CA ASP A 250 -7.10 -12.74 8.54
C ASP A 250 -7.86 -13.86 9.27
N PRO A 251 -7.57 -15.13 8.92
CA PRO A 251 -8.39 -16.27 9.37
C PRO A 251 -8.33 -16.46 10.88
N VAL A 252 -7.23 -16.11 11.51
CA VAL A 252 -6.98 -16.29 12.94
C VAL A 252 -6.28 -15.07 13.52
N ARG A 253 -6.42 -14.88 14.83
CA ARG A 253 -5.65 -13.89 15.58
C ARG A 253 -4.24 -14.43 15.81
N ASP A 254 -3.30 -14.01 14.99
CA ASP A 254 -1.92 -14.47 15.01
C ASP A 254 -0.94 -13.28 15.11
N GLU A 255 -1.10 -12.50 16.17
CA GLU A 255 -0.32 -11.27 16.43
C GLU A 255 1.16 -11.53 16.71
N HIS A 256 1.47 -12.73 17.18
CA HIS A 256 2.80 -13.09 17.65
C HIS A 256 3.24 -14.44 17.05
N PHE A 257 4.42 -14.48 16.50
CA PHE A 257 5.13 -15.70 16.07
C PHE A 257 4.49 -16.52 14.94
N HIS A 258 3.34 -16.12 14.41
CA HIS A 258 2.68 -16.77 13.27
C HIS A 258 2.55 -18.30 13.43
N GLN A 259 2.05 -18.74 14.60
CA GLN A 259 2.01 -20.18 14.92
C GLN A 259 0.80 -20.89 14.32
N ASP A 260 -0.32 -20.22 14.15
CA ASP A 260 -1.57 -20.82 13.77
C ASP A 260 -1.85 -20.74 12.26
N ILE A 261 -1.35 -19.76 11.55
CA ILE A 261 -1.44 -19.67 10.07
C ILE A 261 -0.77 -20.88 9.41
N PRO A 262 0.48 -21.28 9.75
CA PRO A 262 1.11 -22.50 9.20
C PRO A 262 0.34 -23.77 9.46
N LYS A 263 -0.26 -23.92 10.66
CA LYS A 263 -1.09 -25.08 10.99
C LYS A 263 -2.38 -25.11 10.18
N LEU A 264 -3.01 -23.94 10.00
CA LEU A 264 -4.21 -23.82 9.19
C LEU A 264 -3.91 -24.17 7.74
N ARG A 265 -2.80 -23.65 7.18
CA ARG A 265 -2.35 -23.93 5.82
C ARG A 265 -2.20 -25.42 5.52
N GLN A 266 -1.70 -26.22 6.46
CA GLN A 266 -1.54 -27.66 6.30
C GLN A 266 -2.86 -28.43 6.19
N LEU A 267 -3.96 -27.84 6.63
CA LEU A 267 -5.25 -28.50 6.76
C LEU A 267 -6.34 -27.95 5.82
N THR A 268 -6.08 -26.87 5.09
CA THR A 268 -7.02 -26.31 4.10
C THR A 268 -6.34 -26.03 2.76
N THR A 269 -7.12 -26.14 1.69
CA THR A 269 -6.71 -25.76 0.33
C THR A 269 -7.16 -24.33 -0.03
N VAL A 270 -7.95 -23.71 0.82
CA VAL A 270 -8.38 -22.30 0.63
C VAL A 270 -7.16 -21.38 0.65
N PRO A 271 -6.99 -20.52 -0.36
CA PRO A 271 -5.91 -19.53 -0.33
C PRO A 271 -6.04 -18.59 0.87
N LEU A 272 -4.92 -18.39 1.58
CA LEU A 272 -4.86 -17.57 2.79
C LEU A 272 -4.16 -16.25 2.54
N THR A 273 -4.66 -15.19 3.17
CA THR A 273 -4.01 -13.88 3.22
C THR A 273 -4.10 -13.27 4.61
N ALA A 274 -3.05 -12.58 5.02
CA ALA A 274 -3.00 -11.82 6.27
C ALA A 274 -1.94 -10.72 6.20
N GLY A 275 -1.92 -9.84 7.18
CA GLY A 275 -0.83 -8.89 7.35
C GLY A 275 -1.21 -7.42 7.29
N GLU A 276 -2.47 -7.05 7.33
CA GLU A 276 -2.88 -5.64 7.39
C GLU A 276 -2.38 -4.91 8.65
N GLU A 277 -2.19 -5.66 9.73
CA GLU A 277 -1.65 -5.15 10.99
C GLU A 277 -0.12 -5.22 11.08
N TRP A 278 0.57 -5.87 10.14
CA TRP A 278 2.01 -6.09 10.22
C TRP A 278 2.77 -4.88 9.67
N GLY A 279 3.93 -4.63 10.22
CA GLY A 279 4.63 -3.38 10.00
C GLY A 279 5.99 -3.48 9.32
N GLN A 280 6.52 -4.67 9.05
CA GLN A 280 7.91 -4.79 8.59
C GLN A 280 8.10 -6.07 7.77
N ARG A 281 9.14 -6.08 6.90
CA ARG A 281 9.50 -7.28 6.12
C ARG A 281 9.69 -8.54 6.98
N TRP A 282 10.16 -8.39 8.22
CA TRP A 282 10.36 -9.54 9.12
C TRP A 282 9.05 -10.19 9.56
N ASP A 283 7.96 -9.44 9.61
CA ASP A 283 6.64 -9.99 9.93
C ASP A 283 6.12 -10.92 8.83
N PHE A 284 6.52 -10.67 7.57
CA PHE A 284 6.11 -11.47 6.41
C PHE A 284 7.06 -12.62 6.11
N ASN A 285 8.34 -12.51 6.50
CA ASN A 285 9.42 -13.33 5.97
C ASN A 285 9.17 -14.84 6.11
N SER A 286 8.89 -15.31 7.33
CA SER A 286 8.74 -16.76 7.57
C SER A 286 7.53 -17.36 6.83
N LEU A 287 6.41 -16.64 6.79
CA LEU A 287 5.19 -17.13 6.12
C LEU A 287 5.35 -17.18 4.60
N VAL A 288 6.05 -16.20 4.03
CA VAL A 288 6.34 -16.15 2.59
C VAL A 288 7.36 -17.23 2.21
N GLU A 289 8.48 -17.35 2.94
CA GLU A 289 9.52 -18.34 2.67
C GLU A 289 9.02 -19.79 2.77
N ASN A 290 8.11 -20.06 3.69
CA ASN A 290 7.55 -21.40 3.90
C ASN A 290 6.31 -21.69 3.05
N HIS A 291 5.81 -20.74 2.26
CA HIS A 291 4.53 -20.82 1.54
C HIS A 291 3.33 -21.10 2.47
N ASP A 292 3.37 -20.57 3.68
CA ASP A 292 2.28 -20.68 4.63
C ASP A 292 1.13 -19.70 4.33
N ILE A 293 1.35 -18.77 3.38
CA ILE A 293 0.40 -17.77 2.93
C ILE A 293 0.48 -17.63 1.41
N ASP A 294 -0.65 -17.39 0.74
CA ASP A 294 -0.73 -17.26 -0.73
C ASP A 294 -0.64 -15.81 -1.20
N TYR A 295 -1.16 -14.91 -0.37
CA TYR A 295 -1.11 -13.45 -0.60
C TYR A 295 -0.77 -12.75 0.70
N ILE A 296 -0.18 -11.54 0.60
CA ILE A 296 0.03 -10.68 1.76
C ILE A 296 -0.89 -9.47 1.69
N ARG A 297 -1.33 -9.00 2.88
CA ARG A 297 -2.17 -7.81 3.08
C ARG A 297 -1.36 -6.56 3.42
N ALA A 298 -0.12 -6.50 2.95
CA ALA A 298 0.77 -5.39 3.25
C ALA A 298 0.16 -4.04 2.86
N THR A 299 0.13 -3.11 3.79
CA THR A 299 -0.44 -1.77 3.64
C THR A 299 0.66 -0.74 3.62
N LEU A 300 0.67 0.13 2.63
CA LEU A 300 1.46 1.33 2.67
C LEU A 300 1.04 2.22 3.77
N PRO A 301 1.17 3.01 4.45
CA PRO A 301 2.26 3.42 5.29
C PRO A 301 2.60 2.39 6.40
N ASN A 302 1.68 1.44 6.67
CA ASN A 302 1.82 0.50 7.78
C ASN A 302 3.12 -0.31 7.75
N VAL A 303 3.60 -0.66 6.54
CA VAL A 303 4.91 -1.32 6.37
C VAL A 303 6.09 -0.35 6.35
N GLY A 304 5.87 0.96 6.56
CA GLY A 304 6.93 1.96 6.56
C GLY A 304 7.16 2.65 5.22
N GLY A 305 6.18 2.64 4.32
CA GLY A 305 6.21 3.36 3.04
C GLY A 305 6.77 2.58 1.87
N ILE A 306 7.05 3.27 0.78
CA ILE A 306 7.52 2.69 -0.49
C ILE A 306 8.88 2.01 -0.31
N THR A 307 9.79 2.63 0.41
CA THR A 307 11.16 2.12 0.61
C THR A 307 11.17 0.73 1.26
N GLU A 308 10.29 0.46 2.20
CA GLU A 308 10.17 -0.85 2.83
C GLU A 308 9.31 -1.81 2.00
N MET A 309 8.21 -1.31 1.42
CA MET A 309 7.34 -2.10 0.56
C MET A 309 8.11 -2.77 -0.58
N LEU A 310 9.06 -2.08 -1.21
CA LEU A 310 9.88 -2.67 -2.28
C LEU A 310 10.65 -3.91 -1.82
N LYS A 311 11.08 -3.97 -0.56
CA LYS A 311 11.77 -5.14 0.01
C LYS A 311 10.79 -6.28 0.30
N VAL A 312 9.60 -5.95 0.78
CA VAL A 312 8.52 -6.93 0.98
C VAL A 312 8.09 -7.52 -0.37
N LEU A 313 7.93 -6.68 -1.41
CA LEU A 313 7.61 -7.15 -2.77
C LEU A 313 8.70 -8.06 -3.35
N ALA A 314 9.97 -7.72 -3.17
CA ALA A 314 11.08 -8.56 -3.63
C ALA A 314 11.10 -9.94 -2.94
N LEU A 315 10.78 -10.00 -1.65
CA LEU A 315 10.59 -11.25 -0.92
C LEU A 315 9.44 -12.08 -1.52
N CYS A 316 8.29 -11.45 -1.73
CA CYS A 316 7.12 -12.10 -2.30
C CYS A 316 7.37 -12.57 -3.75
N GLU A 317 8.06 -11.78 -4.57
CA GLU A 317 8.37 -12.12 -5.95
C GLU A 317 9.22 -13.40 -6.05
N THR A 318 10.24 -13.55 -5.19
CA THR A 318 11.09 -14.75 -5.18
C THR A 318 10.35 -16.02 -4.75
N HIS A 319 9.19 -15.90 -4.12
CA HIS A 319 8.37 -17.01 -3.63
C HIS A 319 7.00 -17.10 -4.34
N SER A 320 6.78 -16.31 -5.41
CA SER A 320 5.52 -16.31 -6.17
C SER A 320 4.28 -16.00 -5.32
N VAL A 321 4.43 -15.21 -4.27
CA VAL A 321 3.33 -14.75 -3.41
C VAL A 321 2.74 -13.46 -3.99
N GLY A 322 1.41 -13.38 -4.05
CA GLY A 322 0.69 -12.20 -4.53
C GLY A 322 0.49 -11.13 -3.45
N ILE A 323 -0.01 -9.95 -3.87
CA ILE A 323 -0.29 -8.82 -2.98
C ILE A 323 -1.76 -8.44 -3.08
N ILE A 324 -2.45 -8.40 -1.94
CA ILE A 324 -3.80 -7.88 -1.80
C ILE A 324 -3.76 -6.81 -0.72
N PRO A 325 -3.34 -5.57 -1.05
CA PRO A 325 -3.09 -4.56 -0.03
C PRO A 325 -4.37 -4.19 0.70
N HIS A 326 -4.28 -4.08 2.01
CA HIS A 326 -5.34 -3.51 2.81
C HIS A 326 -5.53 -2.03 2.47
N PHE A 327 -6.78 -1.62 2.41
CA PHE A 327 -7.17 -0.23 2.22
C PHE A 327 -6.84 0.62 3.46
N THR A 328 -6.19 1.76 3.23
CA THR A 328 -5.99 2.77 4.26
C THR A 328 -6.62 4.09 3.85
N GLY A 329 -5.85 4.98 3.26
CA GLY A 329 -6.31 6.28 2.79
C GLY A 329 -6.18 6.43 1.28
N PRO A 330 -6.77 7.48 0.72
CA PRO A 330 -6.75 7.70 -0.73
C PRO A 330 -5.36 8.02 -1.27
N LEU A 331 -4.53 8.74 -0.51
CA LEU A 331 -3.17 9.09 -0.90
C LEU A 331 -2.26 7.85 -0.86
N SER A 332 -2.40 7.03 0.18
CA SER A 332 -1.72 5.73 0.29
C SER A 332 -2.11 4.79 -0.86
N THR A 333 -3.40 4.82 -1.28
CA THR A 333 -3.85 4.07 -2.45
C THR A 333 -3.18 4.57 -3.73
N ALA A 334 -3.06 5.88 -3.94
CA ALA A 334 -2.35 6.44 -5.09
C ALA A 334 -0.86 6.01 -5.11
N ALA A 335 -0.22 5.99 -3.94
CA ALA A 335 1.14 5.49 -3.80
C ALA A 335 1.24 3.98 -4.11
N LEU A 336 0.29 3.18 -3.61
CA LEU A 336 0.19 1.74 -3.92
C LEU A 336 0.01 1.49 -5.43
N VAL A 337 -0.81 2.27 -6.12
CA VAL A 337 -0.98 2.15 -7.58
C VAL A 337 0.35 2.36 -8.28
N ASN A 338 1.15 3.36 -7.88
CA ASN A 338 2.49 3.56 -8.42
C ASN A 338 3.39 2.34 -8.19
N VAL A 339 3.43 1.82 -6.97
CA VAL A 339 4.31 0.70 -6.61
C VAL A 339 3.86 -0.60 -7.28
N LEU A 340 2.59 -0.96 -7.15
CA LEU A 340 2.09 -2.26 -7.62
C LEU A 340 1.90 -2.32 -9.13
N SER A 341 1.90 -1.17 -9.83
CA SER A 341 2.00 -1.14 -11.29
C SER A 341 3.33 -1.69 -11.81
N THR A 342 4.38 -1.66 -11.00
CA THR A 342 5.72 -2.17 -11.35
C THR A 342 5.96 -3.61 -10.89
N TYR A 343 4.99 -4.23 -10.21
CA TYR A 343 5.10 -5.56 -9.62
C TYR A 343 4.43 -6.61 -10.52
N ALA A 344 5.13 -7.70 -10.83
CA ALA A 344 4.68 -8.67 -11.83
C ALA A 344 3.76 -9.79 -11.28
N GLN A 345 3.79 -10.06 -9.97
CA GLN A 345 2.97 -11.10 -9.35
C GLN A 345 1.49 -10.67 -9.24
N PRO A 346 0.55 -11.58 -8.90
CA PRO A 346 -0.87 -11.25 -8.75
C PRO A 346 -1.11 -10.09 -7.78
N VAL A 347 -1.99 -9.17 -8.18
CA VAL A 347 -2.42 -8.01 -7.39
C VAL A 347 -3.94 -7.87 -7.50
N LEU A 348 -4.59 -7.65 -6.36
CA LEU A 348 -6.00 -7.29 -6.28
C LEU A 348 -6.18 -6.21 -5.22
N PHE A 349 -6.64 -5.03 -5.63
CA PHE A 349 -6.78 -3.88 -4.73
C PHE A 349 -8.06 -3.92 -3.93
N GLU A 350 -7.97 -3.68 -2.64
CA GLU A 350 -9.10 -3.23 -1.85
C GLU A 350 -9.32 -1.74 -2.09
N TYR A 351 -10.44 -1.35 -2.70
CA TYR A 351 -10.70 0.04 -3.04
C TYR A 351 -12.12 0.48 -2.67
N ASN A 352 -12.22 1.31 -1.65
CA ASN A 352 -13.49 1.67 -1.02
C ASN A 352 -14.09 3.00 -1.50
N TYR A 353 -13.36 3.82 -2.26
CA TYR A 353 -13.87 5.13 -2.66
C TYR A 353 -14.76 5.09 -3.90
N GLY A 354 -14.54 4.15 -4.84
CA GLY A 354 -15.22 4.15 -6.12
C GLY A 354 -15.03 5.49 -6.84
N ASP A 355 -16.13 6.05 -7.34
CA ASP A 355 -16.12 7.36 -8.00
C ASP A 355 -16.34 8.54 -7.04
N ARG A 356 -16.30 8.33 -5.72
CA ARG A 356 -16.55 9.38 -4.75
C ARG A 356 -15.45 10.44 -4.78
N ARG A 357 -15.86 11.70 -4.85
CA ARG A 357 -14.93 12.82 -4.76
C ARG A 357 -14.42 12.97 -3.33
N ILE A 358 -13.11 12.98 -3.19
CA ILE A 358 -12.41 13.23 -1.92
C ILE A 358 -12.09 14.73 -1.86
N VAL A 359 -12.73 15.46 -0.95
CA VAL A 359 -12.72 16.93 -0.95
C VAL A 359 -11.31 17.50 -0.80
N HIS A 360 -10.52 16.96 0.11
CA HIS A 360 -9.15 17.42 0.36
C HIS A 360 -8.09 16.85 -0.61
N LEU A 361 -8.47 15.86 -1.43
CA LEU A 361 -7.63 15.26 -2.46
C LEU A 361 -8.40 15.22 -3.79
N PRO A 362 -8.66 16.38 -4.41
CA PRO A 362 -9.51 16.49 -5.59
C PRO A 362 -8.96 15.73 -6.81
N GLN A 363 -7.68 15.41 -6.79
CA GLN A 363 -7.02 14.58 -7.80
C GLN A 363 -6.10 13.60 -7.08
N CYS A 364 -6.43 12.33 -7.12
CA CYS A 364 -5.72 11.30 -6.37
C CYS A 364 -5.61 10.01 -7.19
N VAL A 365 -6.60 9.12 -7.10
CA VAL A 365 -6.62 7.83 -7.79
C VAL A 365 -7.46 7.91 -9.05
N ASP A 366 -6.92 7.43 -10.16
CA ASP A 366 -7.66 7.30 -11.41
C ASP A 366 -8.40 5.95 -11.40
N PHE A 367 -9.71 5.98 -11.12
CA PHE A 367 -10.57 4.82 -11.00
C PHE A 367 -11.60 4.77 -12.13
N LYS A 368 -11.82 3.57 -12.71
CA LYS A 368 -12.86 3.32 -13.70
C LYS A 368 -13.24 1.85 -13.77
N ASN A 369 -14.52 1.54 -13.73
CA ASN A 369 -15.06 0.19 -13.95
C ASN A 369 -14.34 -0.87 -13.09
N GLY A 370 -14.30 -0.67 -11.78
CA GLY A 370 -13.69 -1.63 -10.85
C GLY A 370 -12.16 -1.75 -10.95
N LYS A 371 -11.49 -0.78 -11.56
CA LYS A 371 -10.03 -0.80 -11.79
C LYS A 371 -9.41 0.54 -11.43
N VAL A 372 -8.19 0.50 -10.90
CA VAL A 372 -7.33 1.68 -10.68
C VAL A 372 -6.20 1.70 -11.69
N TYR A 373 -5.84 2.89 -12.13
CA TYR A 373 -4.89 3.11 -13.21
C TYR A 373 -3.69 3.93 -12.73
N PRO A 374 -2.45 3.56 -13.11
CA PRO A 374 -1.31 4.46 -12.97
C PRO A 374 -1.54 5.71 -13.84
N ASN A 375 -0.99 6.83 -13.43
CA ASN A 375 -1.12 8.09 -14.14
C ASN A 375 0.25 8.76 -14.34
N ASP A 376 0.34 9.66 -15.32
CA ASP A 376 1.60 10.30 -15.71
C ASP A 376 1.92 11.57 -14.89
N ARG A 377 1.19 11.85 -13.82
CA ARG A 377 1.42 13.03 -12.98
C ARG A 377 2.68 12.85 -12.13
N PRO A 378 3.57 13.87 -12.05
CA PRO A 378 4.79 13.76 -11.27
C PRO A 378 4.57 13.43 -9.79
N GLY A 379 5.51 12.72 -9.20
CA GLY A 379 5.44 12.27 -7.81
C GLY A 379 4.44 11.13 -7.63
N LEU A 380 3.65 11.18 -6.58
CA LEU A 380 2.55 10.23 -6.34
C LEU A 380 1.34 10.48 -7.24
N GLY A 381 1.35 11.55 -8.04
CA GLY A 381 0.25 11.91 -8.91
C GLY A 381 -0.97 12.50 -8.18
N VAL A 382 -0.76 13.05 -6.98
CA VAL A 382 -1.81 13.55 -6.09
C VAL A 382 -1.77 15.08 -6.02
N THR A 383 -2.98 15.69 -6.02
CA THR A 383 -3.15 17.12 -5.71
C THR A 383 -3.98 17.24 -4.43
N ALA A 384 -3.46 18.00 -3.46
CA ALA A 384 -4.14 18.30 -2.21
C ALA A 384 -4.71 19.72 -2.19
N ASP A 385 -5.92 19.87 -1.69
CA ASP A 385 -6.49 21.16 -1.32
C ASP A 385 -6.19 21.45 0.17
N MET A 386 -5.11 22.14 0.42
CA MET A 386 -4.63 22.43 1.76
C MET A 386 -5.62 23.27 2.59
N ALA A 387 -6.55 23.99 1.96
CA ALA A 387 -7.59 24.76 2.67
C ALA A 387 -8.62 23.86 3.36
N GLN A 388 -8.73 22.62 2.94
CA GLN A 388 -9.62 21.62 3.55
C GLN A 388 -8.96 20.87 4.72
N LEU A 389 -7.68 21.11 4.99
CA LEU A 389 -6.90 20.42 6.00
C LEU A 389 -6.63 21.33 7.19
N ARG A 390 -6.75 20.82 8.40
CA ARG A 390 -6.42 21.55 9.63
C ARG A 390 -5.02 21.19 10.09
N MET A 391 -4.09 22.14 10.05
CA MET A 391 -2.73 21.96 10.59
C MET A 391 -2.77 21.74 12.11
N VAL A 392 -2.09 20.73 12.60
CA VAL A 392 -2.02 20.34 14.02
C VAL A 392 -0.59 20.22 14.55
N GLY A 393 0.41 20.25 13.69
CA GLY A 393 1.82 20.22 14.07
C GLY A 393 2.73 20.78 12.98
N GLU A 394 3.87 21.32 13.41
CA GLU A 394 4.94 21.78 12.53
C GLU A 394 6.29 21.49 13.21
N VAL A 395 7.24 20.93 12.45
CA VAL A 395 8.61 20.65 12.91
C VAL A 395 9.59 21.31 11.95
N THR A 396 10.48 22.14 12.48
CA THR A 396 11.51 22.89 11.73
C THR A 396 12.92 22.70 12.29
N THR A 397 13.04 22.04 13.43
CA THR A 397 14.31 21.81 14.09
C THR A 397 14.65 20.31 14.10
N PRO A 398 15.93 19.96 13.89
CA PRO A 398 16.35 18.56 14.00
C PRO A 398 16.12 18.02 15.40
N GLY A 399 15.65 16.78 15.49
CA GLY A 399 15.62 16.02 16.75
C GLY A 399 17.02 15.59 17.17
N ALA A 400 17.17 15.31 18.46
CA ALA A 400 18.41 14.77 19.02
C ALA A 400 18.52 13.28 18.65
N SER A 401 19.26 12.95 17.60
CA SER A 401 19.57 11.58 17.23
C SER A 401 20.86 11.11 17.87
N ARG A 402 20.89 9.89 18.38
CA ARG A 402 22.08 9.22 18.88
C ARG A 402 22.55 8.07 17.99
N LEU A 403 22.20 8.14 16.73
CA LEU A 403 22.61 7.13 15.77
C LEU A 403 24.13 7.10 15.61
N TYR A 404 24.71 5.93 15.75
CA TYR A 404 26.11 5.68 15.48
C TYR A 404 26.32 5.23 14.02
N TYR A 405 27.52 5.47 13.50
CA TYR A 405 27.89 5.12 12.15
C TYR A 405 29.14 4.24 12.14
N ARG A 406 29.20 3.31 11.21
CA ARG A 406 30.41 2.56 10.92
C ARG A 406 31.43 3.43 10.18
N PRO A 407 32.70 3.00 10.07
CA PRO A 407 33.73 3.76 9.35
C PRO A 407 33.40 4.08 7.89
N ASP A 408 32.57 3.26 7.24
CA ASP A 408 32.09 3.45 5.87
C ASP A 408 30.90 4.41 5.78
N GLY A 409 30.43 4.95 6.91
CA GLY A 409 29.27 5.87 6.99
C GLY A 409 27.92 5.19 7.01
N SER A 410 27.85 3.86 7.02
CA SER A 410 26.59 3.15 7.19
C SER A 410 26.07 3.27 8.64
N PRO A 411 24.75 3.41 8.84
CA PRO A 411 24.21 3.51 10.18
C PRO A 411 24.31 2.18 10.93
N THR A 412 24.42 2.26 12.24
CA THR A 412 24.28 1.15 13.15
C THR A 412 23.19 1.47 14.16
N HIS A 413 22.75 0.47 14.91
CA HIS A 413 21.81 0.70 15.99
C HIS A 413 22.44 1.60 17.08
N TRP A 414 21.56 2.27 17.80
CA TRP A 414 21.83 3.07 18.98
C TRP A 414 22.53 2.24 20.08
#